data_62ff24469becc7ae2d1c5ccaf6764dde
#
_entry.id   62ff24469becc7ae2d1c5ccaf6764dde
#
_cell.length_a   1.000
_cell.length_b   1.000
_cell.length_c   1.000
_cell.angle_alpha   90.00
_cell.angle_beta   90.00
_cell.angle_gamma   90.00
#
_symmetry.space_group_name_H-M   'P 1'
#
loop_
_entity.id
_entity.type
_entity.pdbx_description
1 polymer ?
#
loop_
_entity_poly.entity_id
_entity_poly.type
_entity_poly.pdbx_seq_one_letter_code
_entity_poly.pdbx_strand_id
1 'polypeptide(L)'
;MKATGIVRRIDDLGRVVIPKEIRRTLRIREGDPLEIFTAREGEIILKKYSPISELSSFAKEYAESLAVTCGATVCVTDHDQIIAASGAGKKELQDKYVSKQLERIFKEREAVHASAGEKKYVAVIDERIQEYEDEIIHPILCAGDVIGAVILLEKKKKLGETEEKLAACAANFLGRQMEQ
;
A
#
# COMPACT_ATOMS: atom_id res chain seq x y z
N MET A 1 11.96 19.47 10.98
CA MET A 1 10.91 18.67 11.70
C MET A 1 9.95 19.62 12.41
N LYS A 2 8.67 19.23 12.60
CA LYS A 2 7.68 20.05 13.32
C LYS A 2 7.52 19.51 14.74
N ALA A 3 7.77 20.35 15.74
CA ALA A 3 7.56 19.98 17.14
C ALA A 3 6.05 19.80 17.43
N THR A 4 5.70 18.73 18.11
CA THR A 4 4.31 18.43 18.50
C THR A 4 3.91 19.08 19.84
N GLY A 5 4.88 19.57 20.61
CA GLY A 5 4.70 20.09 21.96
C GLY A 5 4.35 19.03 23.03
N ILE A 6 4.32 17.76 22.63
CA ILE A 6 3.95 16.66 23.54
C ILE A 6 5.22 16.07 24.16
N VAL A 7 5.26 16.06 25.50
CA VAL A 7 6.34 15.42 26.28
C VAL A 7 5.82 14.13 26.88
N ARG A 8 6.60 13.06 26.80
CA ARG A 8 6.32 11.76 27.42
C ARG A 8 7.56 11.29 28.17
N ARG A 9 7.34 10.55 29.24
CA ARG A 9 8.40 9.91 30.03
C ARG A 9 8.55 8.45 29.58
N ILE A 10 9.79 7.98 29.62
CA ILE A 10 10.10 6.55 29.51
C ILE A 10 9.71 5.90 30.85
N ASP A 11 8.99 4.77 30.81
CA ASP A 11 8.64 4.02 32.01
C ASP A 11 9.83 3.12 32.46
N ASP A 12 9.62 2.41 33.59
CA ASP A 12 10.58 1.50 34.19
C ASP A 12 10.93 0.29 33.32
N LEU A 13 10.10 -0.01 32.33
CA LEU A 13 10.34 -1.05 31.32
C LEU A 13 10.96 -0.50 30.03
N GLY A 14 11.34 0.78 29.98
CA GLY A 14 11.94 1.40 28.80
C GLY A 14 10.94 1.74 27.69
N ARG A 15 9.62 1.80 27.97
CA ARG A 15 8.59 2.07 26.98
C ARG A 15 8.21 3.55 26.93
N VAL A 16 7.90 4.04 25.73
CA VAL A 16 7.31 5.35 25.49
C VAL A 16 5.94 5.17 24.85
N VAL A 17 4.92 5.80 25.42
CA VAL A 17 3.56 5.79 24.84
C VAL A 17 3.45 6.83 23.74
N ILE A 18 3.20 6.39 22.51
CA ILE A 18 2.87 7.28 21.38
C ILE A 18 1.40 7.71 21.52
N PRO A 19 1.12 9.02 21.68
CA PRO A 19 -0.24 9.52 21.85
C PRO A 19 -1.17 9.15 20.69
N LYS A 20 -2.45 8.96 21.02
CA LYS A 20 -3.48 8.57 20.04
C LYS A 20 -3.56 9.57 18.87
N GLU A 21 -3.40 10.85 19.14
CA GLU A 21 -3.45 11.93 18.16
C GLU A 21 -2.30 11.79 17.15
N ILE A 22 -1.08 11.50 17.62
CA ILE A 22 0.09 11.25 16.76
C ILE A 22 -0.13 9.99 15.96
N ARG A 23 -0.55 8.89 16.60
CA ARG A 23 -0.83 7.62 15.90
C ARG A 23 -1.87 7.82 14.80
N ARG A 24 -2.95 8.55 15.09
CA ARG A 24 -3.99 8.86 14.09
C ARG A 24 -3.46 9.69 12.93
N THR A 25 -2.68 10.74 13.21
CA THR A 25 -2.11 11.62 12.17
C THR A 25 -1.12 10.89 11.27
N LEU A 26 -0.33 9.98 11.84
CA LEU A 26 0.68 9.19 11.13
C LEU A 26 0.16 7.82 10.66
N ARG A 27 -1.15 7.54 10.85
CA ARG A 27 -1.80 6.26 10.53
C ARG A 27 -1.09 5.05 11.16
N ILE A 28 -0.55 5.22 12.37
CA ILE A 28 0.06 4.13 13.14
C ILE A 28 -1.05 3.37 13.87
N ARG A 29 -1.17 2.07 13.59
CA ARG A 29 -2.13 1.17 14.24
C ARG A 29 -1.45 0.38 15.35
N GLU A 30 -2.25 -0.25 16.19
CA GLU A 30 -1.77 -1.27 17.12
C GLU A 30 -1.21 -2.46 16.33
N GLY A 31 -0.01 -2.91 16.70
CA GLY A 31 0.69 -3.99 16.00
C GLY A 31 1.55 -3.53 14.81
N ASP A 32 1.42 -2.28 14.33
CA ASP A 32 2.28 -1.80 13.25
C ASP A 32 3.76 -1.84 13.68
N PRO A 33 4.67 -2.43 12.88
CA PRO A 33 6.08 -2.39 13.16
C PRO A 33 6.64 -0.99 12.94
N LEU A 34 7.49 -0.55 13.89
CA LEU A 34 8.20 0.72 13.80
C LEU A 34 9.70 0.45 13.81
N GLU A 35 10.39 1.00 12.85
CA GLU A 35 11.84 1.00 12.80
C GLU A 35 12.37 2.18 13.63
N ILE A 36 13.40 1.93 14.44
CA ILE A 36 13.99 2.90 15.34
C ILE A 36 15.35 3.34 14.79
N PHE A 37 15.46 4.62 14.49
CA PHE A 37 16.71 5.24 14.09
C PHE A 37 17.22 6.12 15.22
N THR A 38 18.53 6.22 15.34
CA THR A 38 19.21 7.20 16.19
C THR A 38 19.90 8.23 15.31
N ALA A 39 19.72 9.51 15.62
CA ALA A 39 20.41 10.59 14.95
C ALA A 39 21.44 11.23 15.88
N ARG A 40 22.30 12.07 15.31
CA ARG A 40 23.22 12.91 16.10
C ARG A 40 22.39 13.82 17.01
N GLU A 41 22.95 14.23 18.15
CA GLU A 41 22.29 15.09 19.14
C GLU A 41 21.25 14.38 20.03
N GLY A 42 21.21 13.04 20.06
CA GLY A 42 20.36 12.27 20.97
C GLY A 42 18.90 12.17 20.52
N GLU A 43 18.63 12.35 19.24
CA GLU A 43 17.30 12.14 18.67
C GLU A 43 17.03 10.65 18.44
N ILE A 44 15.81 10.23 18.77
CA ILE A 44 15.25 8.92 18.39
C ILE A 44 14.14 9.18 17.38
N ILE A 45 14.27 8.59 16.20
CA ILE A 45 13.31 8.73 15.11
C ILE A 45 12.62 7.38 14.92
N LEU A 46 11.29 7.39 15.04
CA LEU A 46 10.45 6.22 14.74
C LEU A 46 9.85 6.40 13.35
N LYS A 47 10.05 5.42 12.47
CA LYS A 47 9.39 5.35 11.15
C LYS A 47 8.53 4.11 11.07
N LYS A 48 7.38 4.20 10.41
CA LYS A 48 6.65 2.99 10.05
C LYS A 48 7.53 2.12 9.16
N TYR A 49 7.66 0.86 9.56
CA TYR A 49 8.34 -0.12 8.74
C TYR A 49 7.35 -0.64 7.68
N SER A 50 7.75 -0.55 6.43
CA SER A 50 6.99 -1.09 5.30
C SER A 50 7.93 -1.98 4.49
N PRO A 51 7.82 -3.31 4.63
CA PRO A 51 8.68 -4.24 3.92
C PRO A 51 8.72 -3.97 2.42
N ILE A 52 7.54 -3.81 1.82
CA ILE A 52 7.44 -3.61 0.38
C ILE A 52 8.07 -2.28 -0.10
N SER A 53 8.21 -1.29 0.78
CA SER A 53 8.89 -0.02 0.44
C SER A 53 10.39 -0.21 0.22
N GLU A 54 11.01 -1.24 0.80
CA GLU A 54 12.40 -1.61 0.53
C GLU A 54 12.59 -2.08 -0.91
N LEU A 55 11.55 -2.65 -1.50
CA LEU A 55 11.49 -3.08 -2.90
C LEU A 55 10.90 -2.00 -3.83
N SER A 56 10.91 -0.73 -3.44
CA SER A 56 10.25 0.34 -4.20
C SER A 56 10.74 0.44 -5.67
N SER A 57 12.02 0.22 -5.93
CA SER A 57 12.57 0.17 -7.30
C SER A 57 12.00 -1.01 -8.09
N PHE A 58 11.98 -2.22 -7.49
CA PHE A 58 11.37 -3.40 -8.10
C PHE A 58 9.88 -3.23 -8.32
N ALA A 59 9.16 -2.71 -7.32
CA ALA A 59 7.74 -2.44 -7.42
C ALA A 59 7.42 -1.49 -8.59
N LYS A 60 8.28 -0.46 -8.78
CA LYS A 60 8.15 0.48 -9.88
C LYS A 60 8.39 -0.17 -11.24
N GLU A 61 9.50 -0.89 -11.41
CA GLU A 61 9.84 -1.58 -12.65
C GLU A 61 8.78 -2.63 -13.02
N TYR A 62 8.25 -3.33 -12.01
CA TYR A 62 7.20 -4.32 -12.21
C TYR A 62 5.88 -3.66 -12.62
N ALA A 63 5.49 -2.57 -11.95
CA ALA A 63 4.31 -1.78 -12.31
C ALA A 63 4.41 -1.21 -13.74
N GLU A 64 5.59 -0.74 -14.15
CA GLU A 64 5.84 -0.26 -15.51
C GLU A 64 5.70 -1.39 -16.54
N SER A 65 6.28 -2.55 -16.28
CA SER A 65 6.20 -3.72 -17.15
C SER A 65 4.76 -4.22 -17.32
N LEU A 66 4.01 -4.33 -16.22
CA LEU A 66 2.60 -4.73 -16.25
C LEU A 66 1.74 -3.70 -16.99
N ALA A 67 1.95 -2.40 -16.75
CA ALA A 67 1.18 -1.35 -17.41
C ALA A 67 1.36 -1.37 -18.93
N VAL A 68 2.58 -1.62 -19.39
CA VAL A 68 2.87 -1.79 -20.84
C VAL A 68 2.21 -3.04 -21.40
N THR A 69 2.29 -4.15 -20.68
CA THR A 69 1.77 -5.46 -21.14
C THR A 69 0.24 -5.48 -21.18
N CYS A 70 -0.43 -4.97 -20.14
CA CYS A 70 -1.89 -4.98 -20.00
C CYS A 70 -2.56 -3.78 -20.65
N GLY A 71 -1.81 -2.69 -20.92
CA GLY A 71 -2.36 -1.41 -21.36
C GLY A 71 -3.24 -0.73 -20.30
N ALA A 72 -3.09 -1.10 -19.03
CA ALA A 72 -3.88 -0.63 -17.89
C ALA A 72 -3.06 0.31 -16.99
N THR A 73 -3.74 1.00 -16.08
CA THR A 73 -3.07 1.66 -14.96
C THR A 73 -2.75 0.63 -13.89
N VAL A 74 -1.50 0.55 -13.46
CA VAL A 74 -1.03 -0.43 -12.46
C VAL A 74 -0.50 0.31 -11.24
N CYS A 75 -0.91 -0.17 -10.05
CA CYS A 75 -0.39 0.32 -8.78
C CYS A 75 0.17 -0.83 -7.95
N VAL A 76 1.22 -0.55 -7.21
CA VAL A 76 1.69 -1.38 -6.10
C VAL A 76 1.57 -0.55 -4.84
N THR A 77 0.95 -1.09 -3.81
CA THR A 77 0.72 -0.40 -2.53
C THR A 77 1.44 -1.12 -1.39
N ASP A 78 1.72 -0.39 -0.33
CA ASP A 78 1.84 -0.96 1.00
C ASP A 78 0.48 -0.88 1.73
N HIS A 79 0.49 -1.03 3.07
CA HIS A 79 -0.73 -0.93 3.87
C HIS A 79 -1.38 0.45 3.89
N ASP A 80 -0.63 1.52 3.57
CA ASP A 80 -1.07 2.89 3.78
C ASP A 80 -1.07 3.74 2.52
N GLN A 81 -0.19 3.43 1.56
CA GLN A 81 0.00 4.28 0.39
C GLN A 81 0.38 3.51 -0.88
N ILE A 82 0.18 4.15 -2.00
CA ILE A 82 0.61 3.67 -3.31
C ILE A 82 2.11 4.01 -3.47
N ILE A 83 2.97 2.98 -3.42
CA ILE A 83 4.43 3.13 -3.51
C ILE A 83 4.94 3.18 -4.94
N ALA A 84 4.20 2.58 -5.87
CA ALA A 84 4.49 2.66 -7.29
C ALA A 84 3.20 2.72 -8.10
N ALA A 85 3.17 3.60 -9.11
CA ALA A 85 2.08 3.68 -10.07
C ALA A 85 2.64 3.82 -11.49
N SER A 86 1.98 3.21 -12.47
CA SER A 86 2.32 3.31 -13.89
C SER A 86 1.07 3.31 -14.77
N GLY A 87 1.19 3.75 -16.02
CA GLY A 87 0.07 3.91 -16.92
C GLY A 87 -0.56 5.31 -16.86
N ALA A 88 -1.74 5.45 -17.47
CA ALA A 88 -2.39 6.75 -17.68
C ALA A 88 -2.77 7.48 -16.37
N GLY A 89 -3.08 6.73 -15.32
CA GLY A 89 -3.49 7.26 -14.00
C GLY A 89 -2.34 7.54 -13.01
N LYS A 90 -1.07 7.35 -13.42
CA LYS A 90 0.09 7.46 -12.54
C LYS A 90 0.10 8.73 -11.68
N LYS A 91 -0.10 9.90 -12.30
CA LYS A 91 -0.01 11.20 -11.60
C LYS A 91 -1.06 11.41 -10.51
N GLU A 92 -2.20 10.77 -10.66
CA GLU A 92 -3.33 10.89 -9.74
C GLU A 92 -3.20 9.93 -8.55
N LEU A 93 -2.43 8.84 -8.73
CA LEU A 93 -2.36 7.72 -7.78
C LEU A 93 -1.04 7.66 -7.01
N GLN A 94 0.09 8.02 -7.64
CA GLN A 94 1.41 7.93 -7.02
C GLN A 94 1.47 8.68 -5.69
N ASP A 95 2.00 8.02 -4.66
CA ASP A 95 2.19 8.53 -3.28
C ASP A 95 0.88 8.89 -2.54
N LYS A 96 -0.28 8.50 -3.10
CA LYS A 96 -1.57 8.69 -2.43
C LYS A 96 -1.81 7.61 -1.37
N TYR A 97 -2.56 8.00 -0.34
CA TYR A 97 -3.00 7.07 0.68
C TYR A 97 -4.12 6.16 0.17
N VAL A 98 -4.04 4.89 0.54
CA VAL A 98 -5.08 3.91 0.25
C VAL A 98 -6.38 4.26 0.97
N SER A 99 -7.51 3.90 0.38
CA SER A 99 -8.83 4.10 0.97
C SER A 99 -9.09 3.13 2.12
N LYS A 100 -10.07 3.47 2.96
CA LYS A 100 -10.58 2.54 3.98
C LYS A 100 -11.22 1.29 3.39
N GLN A 101 -11.73 1.36 2.16
CA GLN A 101 -12.30 0.20 1.46
C GLN A 101 -11.20 -0.78 1.07
N LEU A 102 -10.07 -0.27 0.53
CA LEU A 102 -8.92 -1.10 0.20
C LEU A 102 -8.27 -1.70 1.47
N GLU A 103 -8.18 -0.94 2.57
CA GLU A 103 -7.73 -1.48 3.86
C GLU A 103 -8.57 -2.69 4.34
N ARG A 104 -9.87 -2.73 4.00
CA ARG A 104 -10.72 -3.88 4.32
C ARG A 104 -10.34 -5.10 3.50
N ILE A 105 -10.04 -4.93 2.19
CA ILE A 105 -9.56 -6.02 1.33
C ILE A 105 -8.28 -6.65 1.89
N PHE A 106 -7.36 -5.84 2.42
CA PHE A 106 -6.15 -6.35 3.08
C PHE A 106 -6.47 -7.25 4.28
N LYS A 107 -7.49 -6.91 5.08
CA LYS A 107 -7.92 -7.74 6.22
C LYS A 107 -8.60 -9.04 5.79
N GLU A 108 -9.36 -9.00 4.70
CA GLU A 108 -10.06 -10.15 4.14
C GLU A 108 -9.11 -11.10 3.40
N ARG A 109 -7.92 -10.61 2.98
CA ARG A 109 -6.88 -11.36 2.25
C ARG A 109 -7.36 -11.97 0.93
N GLU A 110 -8.44 -11.45 0.39
CA GLU A 110 -9.04 -11.96 -0.83
C GLU A 110 -8.66 -11.10 -2.04
N ALA A 111 -8.47 -11.74 -3.19
CA ALA A 111 -8.36 -11.03 -4.45
C ALA A 111 -9.74 -10.54 -4.89
N VAL A 112 -9.78 -9.38 -5.51
CA VAL A 112 -11.01 -8.77 -6.04
C VAL A 112 -10.83 -8.53 -7.53
N HIS A 113 -11.83 -8.92 -8.31
CA HIS A 113 -12.04 -8.48 -9.68
C HIS A 113 -13.48 -7.97 -9.75
N ALA A 114 -13.65 -6.69 -10.06
CA ALA A 114 -14.95 -6.04 -10.05
C ALA A 114 -15.05 -4.90 -11.06
N SER A 115 -16.23 -4.75 -11.65
CA SER A 115 -16.58 -3.61 -12.49
C SER A 115 -17.29 -2.52 -11.69
N ALA A 116 -17.19 -1.28 -12.15
CA ALA A 116 -17.86 -0.13 -11.55
C ALA A 116 -19.37 -0.39 -11.39
N GLY A 117 -19.89 -0.09 -10.20
CA GLY A 117 -21.28 -0.37 -9.83
C GLY A 117 -21.51 -1.75 -9.19
N GLU A 118 -20.55 -2.66 -9.23
CA GLU A 118 -20.66 -3.92 -8.51
C GLU A 118 -20.38 -3.73 -7.00
N LYS A 119 -21.00 -4.57 -6.17
CA LYS A 119 -20.86 -4.49 -4.70
C LYS A 119 -19.42 -4.70 -4.22
N LYS A 120 -18.62 -5.44 -4.98
CA LYS A 120 -17.23 -5.72 -4.66
C LYS A 120 -16.26 -4.64 -5.13
N TYR A 121 -16.70 -3.71 -5.98
CA TYR A 121 -15.88 -2.60 -6.45
C TYR A 121 -15.52 -1.67 -5.29
N VAL A 122 -14.25 -1.32 -5.15
CA VAL A 122 -13.77 -0.47 -4.06
C VAL A 122 -12.95 0.70 -4.60
N ALA A 123 -13.08 1.85 -3.99
CA ALA A 123 -12.21 2.97 -4.29
C ALA A 123 -10.78 2.66 -3.80
N VAL A 124 -9.80 2.81 -4.67
CA VAL A 124 -8.38 2.58 -4.31
C VAL A 124 -7.86 3.67 -3.37
N ILE A 125 -8.28 4.92 -3.58
CA ILE A 125 -7.96 6.08 -2.73
C ILE A 125 -9.25 6.81 -2.32
N ASP A 126 -9.20 7.57 -1.22
CA ASP A 126 -10.38 8.32 -0.72
C ASP A 126 -10.67 9.60 -1.54
N GLU A 127 -9.70 10.09 -2.30
CA GLU A 127 -9.87 11.26 -3.15
C GLU A 127 -10.64 10.91 -4.43
N ARG A 128 -11.43 11.84 -4.96
CA ARG A 128 -12.04 11.67 -6.28
C ARG A 128 -10.95 11.69 -7.36
N ILE A 129 -10.81 10.55 -8.03
CA ILE A 129 -9.99 10.39 -9.24
C ILE A 129 -10.90 10.18 -10.44
N GLN A 130 -10.31 10.15 -11.63
CA GLN A 130 -11.06 9.71 -12.81
C GLN A 130 -11.64 8.32 -12.58
N GLU A 131 -12.91 8.15 -12.93
CA GLU A 131 -13.62 6.90 -12.74
C GLU A 131 -12.97 5.80 -13.58
N TYR A 132 -12.72 4.67 -12.95
CA TYR A 132 -12.30 3.44 -13.59
C TYR A 132 -13.51 2.53 -13.74
N GLU A 133 -13.60 1.87 -14.88
CA GLU A 133 -14.70 0.96 -15.22
C GLU A 133 -14.50 -0.43 -14.62
N ASP A 134 -13.22 -0.81 -14.44
CA ASP A 134 -12.87 -2.16 -14.00
C ASP A 134 -11.60 -2.16 -13.17
N GLU A 135 -11.54 -3.04 -12.18
CA GLU A 135 -10.41 -3.18 -11.28
C GLU A 135 -10.09 -4.62 -10.94
N ILE A 136 -8.79 -4.91 -10.81
CA ILE A 136 -8.27 -6.14 -10.23
C ILE A 136 -7.37 -5.75 -9.08
N ILE A 137 -7.63 -6.30 -7.89
CA ILE A 137 -6.83 -6.10 -6.68
C ILE A 137 -6.34 -7.45 -6.20
N HIS A 138 -5.03 -7.63 -6.16
CA HIS A 138 -4.43 -8.87 -5.66
C HIS A 138 -3.51 -8.57 -4.46
N PRO A 139 -3.85 -9.05 -3.25
CA PRO A 139 -3.02 -8.85 -2.06
C PRO A 139 -1.62 -9.46 -2.23
N ILE A 140 -0.60 -8.77 -1.74
CA ILE A 140 0.77 -9.25 -1.64
C ILE A 140 0.93 -9.90 -0.26
N LEU A 141 1.20 -11.21 -0.25
CA LEU A 141 1.36 -12.01 0.96
C LEU A 141 2.85 -12.27 1.22
N CYS A 142 3.30 -12.03 2.44
CA CYS A 142 4.63 -12.36 2.92
C CYS A 142 4.51 -13.06 4.28
N ALA A 143 5.03 -14.27 4.41
CA ALA A 143 4.94 -15.09 5.63
C ALA A 143 3.51 -15.20 6.20
N GLY A 144 2.50 -15.18 5.34
CA GLY A 144 1.09 -15.25 5.72
C GLY A 144 0.41 -13.92 6.04
N ASP A 145 1.15 -12.83 6.09
CA ASP A 145 0.60 -11.48 6.29
C ASP A 145 0.48 -10.72 4.97
N VAL A 146 -0.58 -9.92 4.84
CA VAL A 146 -0.71 -8.98 3.72
C VAL A 146 0.24 -7.81 3.98
N ILE A 147 1.13 -7.53 3.05
CA ILE A 147 2.06 -6.38 3.12
C ILE A 147 1.71 -5.25 2.16
N GLY A 148 0.73 -5.46 1.30
CA GLY A 148 0.26 -4.51 0.30
C GLY A 148 -0.61 -5.19 -0.76
N ALA A 149 -0.73 -4.56 -1.94
CA ALA A 149 -1.43 -5.14 -3.08
C ALA A 149 -0.83 -4.71 -4.42
N VAL A 150 -1.03 -5.55 -5.43
CA VAL A 150 -0.95 -5.18 -6.85
C VAL A 150 -2.34 -4.89 -7.35
N ILE A 151 -2.53 -3.74 -8.01
CA ILE A 151 -3.83 -3.24 -8.46
C ILE A 151 -3.74 -2.88 -9.92
N LEU A 152 -4.66 -3.39 -10.72
CA LEU A 152 -4.86 -3.00 -12.13
C LEU A 152 -6.18 -2.24 -12.24
N LEU A 153 -6.16 -1.12 -12.96
CA LEU A 153 -7.31 -0.25 -13.14
C LEU A 153 -7.47 0.08 -14.63
N GLU A 154 -8.68 -0.03 -15.13
CA GLU A 154 -8.99 0.24 -16.55
C GLU A 154 -10.23 1.14 -16.68
N LYS A 155 -10.18 2.09 -17.65
CA LYS A 155 -11.22 3.12 -17.85
C LYS A 155 -12.20 2.82 -18.98
N LYS A 156 -11.85 1.94 -19.90
CA LYS A 156 -12.59 1.80 -21.17
C LYS A 156 -12.98 0.36 -21.50
N LYS A 157 -12.29 -0.60 -20.95
CA LYS A 157 -12.51 -2.03 -21.22
C LYS A 157 -12.57 -2.83 -19.94
N LYS A 158 -13.10 -4.02 -20.02
CA LYS A 158 -12.98 -4.97 -18.92
C LYS A 158 -11.61 -5.63 -18.94
N LEU A 159 -11.05 -5.81 -17.77
CA LEU A 159 -9.88 -6.65 -17.55
C LEU A 159 -10.31 -8.12 -17.66
N GLY A 160 -9.42 -8.97 -18.12
CA GLY A 160 -9.72 -10.38 -18.34
C GLY A 160 -8.92 -11.30 -17.42
N GLU A 161 -9.10 -12.60 -17.64
CA GLU A 161 -8.38 -13.65 -16.91
C GLU A 161 -6.86 -13.53 -17.03
N THR A 162 -6.37 -13.04 -18.16
CA THR A 162 -4.93 -12.82 -18.38
C THR A 162 -4.38 -11.75 -17.44
N GLU A 163 -5.06 -10.62 -17.34
CA GLU A 163 -4.69 -9.52 -16.45
C GLU A 163 -4.77 -9.96 -14.98
N GLU A 164 -5.78 -10.76 -14.62
CA GLU A 164 -5.92 -11.32 -13.28
C GLU A 164 -4.75 -12.25 -12.92
N LYS A 165 -4.37 -13.16 -13.82
CA LYS A 165 -3.19 -14.04 -13.63
C LYS A 165 -1.88 -13.26 -13.55
N LEU A 166 -1.73 -12.20 -14.34
CA LEU A 166 -0.56 -11.33 -14.28
C LEU A 166 -0.48 -10.56 -12.96
N ALA A 167 -1.60 -10.04 -12.45
CA ALA A 167 -1.66 -9.40 -11.15
C ALA A 167 -1.31 -10.38 -10.02
N ALA A 168 -1.86 -11.60 -10.07
CA ALA A 168 -1.55 -12.67 -9.13
C ALA A 168 -0.06 -13.05 -9.15
N CYS A 169 0.52 -13.20 -10.34
CA CYS A 169 1.94 -13.50 -10.51
C CYS A 169 2.82 -12.41 -9.92
N ALA A 170 2.49 -11.14 -10.18
CA ALA A 170 3.20 -9.99 -9.63
C ALA A 170 3.13 -9.96 -8.10
N ALA A 171 1.95 -10.13 -7.53
CA ALA A 171 1.76 -10.13 -6.09
C ALA A 171 2.54 -11.26 -5.40
N ASN A 172 2.49 -12.48 -5.96
CA ASN A 172 3.26 -13.62 -5.48
C ASN A 172 4.77 -13.40 -5.59
N PHE A 173 5.23 -12.81 -6.69
CA PHE A 173 6.66 -12.51 -6.87
C PHE A 173 7.14 -11.51 -5.81
N LEU A 174 6.42 -10.38 -5.65
CA LEU A 174 6.78 -9.36 -4.67
C LEU A 174 6.75 -9.91 -3.24
N GLY A 175 5.77 -10.73 -2.89
CA GLY A 175 5.70 -11.38 -1.59
C GLY A 175 6.92 -12.26 -1.30
N ARG A 176 7.30 -13.12 -2.26
CA ARG A 176 8.47 -14.00 -2.12
C ARG A 176 9.80 -13.27 -2.04
N GLN A 177 9.93 -12.11 -2.68
CA GLN A 177 11.14 -11.29 -2.56
C GLN A 177 11.34 -10.75 -1.14
N MET A 178 10.26 -10.64 -0.36
CA MET A 178 10.29 -10.18 1.03
C MET A 178 10.52 -11.32 2.04
N GLU A 179 10.48 -12.57 1.62
CA GLU A 179 10.74 -13.75 2.48
C GLU A 179 12.24 -14.13 2.50
N GLN A 180 13.07 -13.45 1.70
CA GLN A 180 14.52 -13.68 1.62
C GLN A 180 15.28 -12.77 2.58
#